data_bd68b5a1b0b8616be47d88363bb3b034
#
_entry.id   bd68b5a1b0b8616be47d88363bb3b034
#
_cell.length_a   1.000
_cell.length_b   1.000
_cell.length_c   1.000
_cell.angle_alpha   90.00
_cell.angle_beta   90.00
_cell.angle_gamma   90.00
#
_symmetry.space_group_name_H-M   'P 1'
#
loop_
_entity.id
_entity.type
_entity.pdbx_description
1 polymer ?
#
loop_
_entity_poly.entity_id
_entity_poly.type
_entity_poly.pdbx_seq_one_letter_code
_entity_poly.pdbx_strand_id
1 'polypeptide(L)'
;MKSKIMRKGSNNMLLIQGAQLYTMEQEAPLCADLLIDAGRIAEIAPHIPPTAQMQVIDARGLRVYPGFIDAHSHIGIAEEKMTDHVDETNEGTNPITPCLRAIDAINPMDSAFHNALAAGVTGAMVGPGSSNPIGGQFAFIKTDGRRVEDMVVLAPAAIKIAFGENPMTNYGPNGNMPSTRMGIASLIREELFLARQYFAAPDSEPDFNMECYRELFSGKIPLKAHVHRTDDIFTAIRIAQEFALGLTLDHCTEGHLIAQEIAESGFPAIVGPSLASRTKDEVSCSDFKTPGILHRAGVPVALTTDHPVSRIQYLPLCAALAAKEGMDAYAALRAITIEAARICRVDDRLGSITVGKDADLAIFDGDPFEIASSVRYTVVNGRIAWENEAKNQRTTTD
;
A
#
# COMPACT_ATOMS: atom_id res chain seq x y z
N MET A 1 -8.95 -9.93 39.19
CA MET A 1 -10.13 -9.13 38.84
C MET A 1 -9.90 -8.49 37.47
N LYS A 2 -10.47 -9.09 36.41
CA LYS A 2 -10.36 -8.56 35.04
C LYS A 2 -11.49 -7.54 34.84
N SER A 3 -11.19 -6.25 34.85
CA SER A 3 -12.17 -5.23 34.49
C SER A 3 -12.34 -5.24 32.96
N LYS A 4 -13.45 -5.83 32.51
CA LYS A 4 -13.99 -5.65 31.17
C LYS A 4 -14.43 -4.18 31.05
N ILE A 5 -13.60 -3.35 30.45
CA ILE A 5 -14.06 -2.07 29.92
C ILE A 5 -14.89 -2.40 28.68
N MET A 6 -16.19 -2.58 28.89
CA MET A 6 -17.16 -2.55 27.78
C MET A 6 -17.16 -1.14 27.22
N ARG A 7 -16.48 -0.93 26.08
CA ARG A 7 -16.79 0.22 25.22
C ARG A 7 -18.25 0.06 24.79
N LYS A 8 -19.13 0.95 25.24
CA LYS A 8 -20.49 1.08 24.68
C LYS A 8 -20.31 1.29 23.19
N GLY A 9 -20.58 0.25 22.39
CA GLY A 9 -20.74 0.36 20.97
C GLY A 9 -21.94 1.27 20.73
N SER A 10 -21.71 2.49 20.27
CA SER A 10 -22.75 3.20 19.55
C SER A 10 -23.04 2.34 18.33
N ASN A 11 -24.25 1.79 18.21
CA ASN A 11 -24.78 1.21 16.98
C ASN A 11 -24.90 2.36 15.96
N ASN A 12 -23.82 2.77 15.36
CA ASN A 12 -23.83 3.74 14.28
C ASN A 12 -23.86 2.95 12.97
N MET A 13 -25.06 2.58 12.54
CA MET A 13 -25.27 2.18 11.16
C MET A 13 -25.13 3.41 10.29
N LEU A 14 -24.39 3.28 9.18
CA LEU A 14 -24.25 4.30 8.15
C LEU A 14 -24.95 3.81 6.87
N LEU A 15 -25.87 4.60 6.36
CA LEU A 15 -26.57 4.35 5.11
C LEU A 15 -26.13 5.37 4.08
N ILE A 16 -25.60 4.90 2.94
CA ILE A 16 -25.24 5.72 1.78
C ILE A 16 -26.32 5.48 0.73
N GLN A 17 -27.13 6.51 0.42
CA GLN A 17 -28.30 6.36 -0.44
C GLN A 17 -28.08 6.94 -1.85
N GLY A 18 -28.55 6.20 -2.87
CA GLY A 18 -28.66 6.66 -4.24
C GLY A 18 -27.32 6.84 -4.96
N ALA A 19 -26.28 6.15 -4.52
CA ALA A 19 -24.93 6.28 -5.06
C ALA A 19 -24.71 5.51 -6.35
N GLN A 20 -23.72 5.94 -7.14
CA GLN A 20 -23.07 5.13 -8.15
C GLN A 20 -21.90 4.36 -7.50
N LEU A 21 -22.08 3.06 -7.26
CA LEU A 21 -21.09 2.20 -6.62
C LEU A 21 -20.14 1.59 -7.66
N TYR A 22 -18.88 1.92 -7.60
CA TYR A 22 -17.81 1.30 -8.38
C TYR A 22 -17.20 0.17 -7.53
N THR A 23 -17.78 -1.02 -7.62
CA THR A 23 -17.51 -2.11 -6.67
C THR A 23 -16.14 -2.75 -6.81
N MET A 24 -15.48 -2.63 -7.95
CA MET A 24 -14.26 -3.35 -8.38
C MET A 24 -14.47 -4.86 -8.59
N GLU A 25 -15.68 -5.36 -8.41
CA GLU A 25 -16.07 -6.72 -8.82
C GLU A 25 -16.53 -6.78 -10.29
N GLN A 26 -16.98 -5.64 -10.82
CA GLN A 26 -17.35 -5.46 -12.21
C GLN A 26 -17.00 -4.03 -12.66
N GLU A 27 -16.82 -3.85 -13.98
CA GLU A 27 -16.44 -2.55 -14.55
C GLU A 27 -17.59 -1.52 -14.49
N ALA A 28 -18.80 -1.95 -14.84
CA ALA A 28 -19.96 -1.07 -14.82
C ALA A 28 -20.37 -0.70 -13.39
N PRO A 29 -20.64 0.59 -13.09
CA PRO A 29 -21.12 1.00 -11.79
C PRO A 29 -22.53 0.46 -11.50
N LEU A 30 -22.79 0.21 -10.22
CA LEU A 30 -24.11 -0.20 -9.73
C LEU A 30 -24.81 0.98 -9.06
N CYS A 31 -26.02 1.34 -9.50
CA CYS A 31 -26.85 2.32 -8.80
C CYS A 31 -27.59 1.62 -7.65
N ALA A 32 -27.19 1.87 -6.40
CA ALA A 32 -27.74 1.20 -5.24
C ALA A 32 -27.50 2.00 -3.95
N ASP A 33 -28.22 1.60 -2.91
CA ASP A 33 -27.97 2.00 -1.53
C ASP A 33 -26.98 1.02 -0.89
N LEU A 34 -26.16 1.52 0.02
CA LEU A 34 -25.14 0.76 0.73
C LEU A 34 -25.35 0.93 2.24
N LEU A 35 -25.66 -0.18 2.93
CA LEU A 35 -25.76 -0.22 4.38
C LEU A 35 -24.44 -0.71 4.99
N ILE A 36 -23.98 0.02 5.98
CA ILE A 36 -22.80 -0.29 6.76
C ILE A 36 -23.24 -0.50 8.22
N ASP A 37 -22.85 -1.64 8.79
CA ASP A 37 -23.07 -1.96 10.19
C ASP A 37 -21.80 -2.53 10.83
N ALA A 38 -21.54 -2.14 12.05
CA ALA A 38 -20.36 -2.58 12.82
C ALA A 38 -19.02 -2.47 12.05
N GLY A 39 -18.90 -1.44 11.19
CA GLY A 39 -17.68 -1.17 10.41
C GLY A 39 -17.56 -1.98 9.12
N ARG A 40 -18.55 -2.79 8.77
CA ARG A 40 -18.55 -3.66 7.59
C ARG A 40 -19.71 -3.34 6.65
N ILE A 41 -19.52 -3.66 5.38
CA ILE A 41 -20.58 -3.62 4.38
C ILE A 41 -21.59 -4.71 4.73
N ALA A 42 -22.80 -4.31 5.14
CA ALA A 42 -23.84 -5.23 5.58
C ALA A 42 -24.79 -5.61 4.43
N GLU A 43 -25.16 -4.62 3.59
CA GLU A 43 -26.13 -4.84 2.51
C GLU A 43 -25.88 -3.86 1.36
N ILE A 44 -26.13 -4.33 0.13
CA ILE A 44 -26.18 -3.54 -1.10
C ILE A 44 -27.51 -3.86 -1.76
N ALA A 45 -28.39 -2.88 -1.91
CA ALA A 45 -29.71 -3.08 -2.49
C ALA A 45 -30.15 -1.85 -3.29
N PRO A 46 -31.08 -2.00 -4.27
CA PRO A 46 -31.59 -0.86 -5.05
C PRO A 46 -32.20 0.24 -4.18
N HIS A 47 -32.78 -0.12 -3.04
CA HIS A 47 -33.32 0.81 -2.05
C HIS A 47 -33.33 0.17 -0.66
N ILE A 48 -32.80 0.92 0.33
CA ILE A 48 -32.80 0.55 1.74
C ILE A 48 -33.53 1.66 2.53
N PRO A 49 -34.68 1.36 3.18
CA PRO A 49 -35.40 2.38 3.92
C PRO A 49 -34.59 2.85 5.14
N PRO A 50 -34.39 4.17 5.30
CA PRO A 50 -33.65 4.69 6.46
C PRO A 50 -34.43 4.47 7.75
N THR A 51 -33.71 4.25 8.85
CA THR A 51 -34.26 4.15 10.21
C THR A 51 -33.67 5.25 11.10
N ALA A 52 -34.35 5.55 12.21
CA ALA A 52 -33.89 6.56 13.17
C ALA A 52 -32.51 6.25 13.81
N GLN A 53 -32.01 5.04 13.65
CA GLN A 53 -30.73 4.59 14.21
C GLN A 53 -29.58 4.73 13.20
N MET A 54 -29.87 5.08 11.94
CA MET A 54 -28.90 5.21 10.87
C MET A 54 -28.47 6.66 10.70
N GLN A 55 -27.17 6.88 10.58
CA GLN A 55 -26.65 8.09 9.95
C GLN A 55 -26.83 7.92 8.44
N VAL A 56 -27.38 8.94 7.76
CA VAL A 56 -27.65 8.85 6.31
C VAL A 56 -26.78 9.85 5.56
N ILE A 57 -26.09 9.38 4.53
CA ILE A 57 -25.45 10.22 3.51
C ILE A 57 -26.32 10.15 2.24
N ASP A 58 -26.87 11.29 1.81
CA ASP A 58 -27.45 11.41 0.48
C ASP A 58 -26.33 11.48 -0.56
N ALA A 59 -26.14 10.38 -1.28
CA ALA A 59 -25.08 10.21 -2.27
C ALA A 59 -25.59 10.28 -3.73
N ARG A 60 -26.78 10.85 -3.95
CA ARG A 60 -27.32 11.05 -5.30
C ARG A 60 -26.39 11.96 -6.10
N GLY A 61 -25.94 11.47 -7.26
CA GLY A 61 -24.95 12.16 -8.11
C GLY A 61 -23.51 12.00 -7.63
N LEU A 62 -23.26 11.29 -6.53
CA LEU A 62 -21.93 10.96 -6.05
C LEU A 62 -21.49 9.56 -6.51
N ARG A 63 -20.19 9.40 -6.64
CA ARG A 63 -19.52 8.14 -6.99
C ARG A 63 -18.82 7.57 -5.76
N VAL A 64 -19.09 6.31 -5.46
CA VAL A 64 -18.52 5.61 -4.30
C VAL A 64 -17.56 4.53 -4.79
N TYR A 65 -16.34 4.62 -4.33
CA TYR A 65 -15.25 3.68 -4.62
C TYR A 65 -14.83 2.98 -3.33
N PRO A 66 -14.21 1.77 -3.41
CA PRO A 66 -13.41 1.29 -2.29
C PRO A 66 -12.37 2.34 -1.93
N GLY A 67 -12.02 2.45 -0.67
CA GLY A 67 -10.92 3.31 -0.26
C GLY A 67 -9.63 2.96 -1.01
N PHE A 68 -8.88 3.96 -1.43
CA PHE A 68 -7.65 3.76 -2.19
C PHE A 68 -6.54 3.23 -1.29
N ILE A 69 -5.66 2.43 -1.89
CA ILE A 69 -4.57 1.74 -1.20
C ILE A 69 -3.24 2.10 -1.88
N ASP A 70 -2.32 2.67 -1.10
CA ASP A 70 -0.93 2.81 -1.52
C ASP A 70 -0.15 1.54 -1.17
N ALA A 71 0.31 0.82 -2.20
CA ALA A 71 0.93 -0.49 -2.02
C ALA A 71 2.39 -0.44 -1.54
N HIS A 72 2.99 0.75 -1.42
CA HIS A 72 4.34 0.97 -0.87
C HIS A 72 4.47 2.41 -0.38
N SER A 73 4.76 2.61 0.90
CA SER A 73 4.80 3.94 1.52
C SER A 73 5.72 3.94 2.74
N HIS A 74 6.14 5.14 3.14
CA HIS A 74 6.85 5.39 4.39
C HIS A 74 6.07 6.37 5.29
N ILE A 75 4.76 6.52 5.06
CA ILE A 75 3.89 7.45 5.79
C ILE A 75 3.97 7.22 7.30
N GLY A 76 4.13 8.29 8.05
CA GLY A 76 4.28 8.26 9.51
C GLY A 76 5.66 7.85 10.01
N ILE A 77 6.54 7.26 9.15
CA ILE A 77 7.96 7.01 9.45
C ILE A 77 8.81 8.16 8.90
N ALA A 78 8.54 8.58 7.65
CA ALA A 78 9.00 9.82 7.07
C ALA A 78 7.88 10.85 7.22
N GLU A 79 7.95 11.69 8.25
CA GLU A 79 6.88 12.66 8.55
C GLU A 79 6.86 13.83 7.56
N GLU A 80 5.69 14.36 7.23
CA GLU A 80 5.54 15.50 6.30
C GLU A 80 6.16 16.80 6.82
N LYS A 81 6.32 16.93 8.12
CA LYS A 81 6.99 18.07 8.78
C LYS A 81 8.50 17.94 8.88
N MET A 82 9.12 17.18 7.99
CA MET A 82 10.56 16.93 8.07
C MET A 82 11.39 18.18 8.20
N THR A 83 12.06 18.30 9.33
CA THR A 83 13.38 18.93 9.46
C THR A 83 14.42 17.82 9.27
N ASP A 84 15.66 18.14 8.91
CA ASP A 84 16.75 17.21 8.57
C ASP A 84 17.01 16.06 9.58
N HIS A 85 16.20 15.90 10.60
CA HIS A 85 16.38 14.99 11.73
C HIS A 85 15.24 13.97 11.92
N VAL A 86 14.24 13.88 11.03
CA VAL A 86 13.03 13.07 11.26
C VAL A 86 12.75 12.08 10.12
N ASP A 87 13.77 11.67 9.37
CA ASP A 87 13.66 10.51 8.48
C ASP A 87 14.17 9.27 9.22
N GLU A 88 13.22 8.52 9.80
CA GLU A 88 13.49 7.26 10.50
C GLU A 88 13.31 6.02 9.61
N THR A 89 13.25 6.22 8.29
CA THR A 89 13.02 5.12 7.35
C THR A 89 14.20 4.15 7.23
N ASN A 90 15.42 4.57 7.57
CA ASN A 90 16.62 3.79 7.33
C ASN A 90 17.53 3.67 8.57
N GLU A 91 17.76 2.45 9.02
CA GLU A 91 18.83 2.14 10.00
C GLU A 91 20.17 1.96 9.27
N GLY A 92 20.92 3.06 9.14
CA GLY A 92 22.13 3.11 8.30
C GLY A 92 23.39 2.47 8.90
N THR A 93 23.31 1.85 10.08
CA THR A 93 24.49 1.34 10.83
C THR A 93 24.77 -0.14 10.60
N ASN A 94 23.76 -0.92 10.14
CA ASN A 94 23.89 -2.34 9.84
C ASN A 94 23.14 -2.68 8.54
N PRO A 95 23.76 -3.33 7.55
CA PRO A 95 23.11 -3.67 6.28
C PRO A 95 22.00 -4.74 6.39
N ILE A 96 21.95 -5.49 7.48
CA ILE A 96 21.01 -6.58 7.71
C ILE A 96 20.24 -6.33 9.01
N THR A 97 18.98 -5.94 8.91
CA THR A 97 18.14 -5.52 10.04
C THR A 97 16.72 -6.11 9.97
N PRO A 98 16.56 -7.46 9.91
CA PRO A 98 15.27 -8.13 9.71
C PRO A 98 14.26 -7.88 10.82
N CYS A 99 14.73 -7.53 12.02
CA CYS A 99 13.90 -7.36 13.22
C CYS A 99 13.31 -5.96 13.39
N LEU A 100 13.70 -4.99 12.57
CA LEU A 100 13.09 -3.68 12.58
C LEU A 100 11.64 -3.78 12.07
N ARG A 101 10.71 -3.19 12.80
CA ARG A 101 9.29 -3.25 12.48
C ARG A 101 8.76 -1.86 12.22
N ALA A 102 8.10 -1.64 11.10
CA ALA A 102 7.49 -0.36 10.76
C ALA A 102 6.58 0.18 11.87
N ILE A 103 5.84 -0.70 12.54
CA ILE A 103 4.89 -0.32 13.59
C ILE A 103 5.54 0.36 14.81
N ASP A 104 6.85 0.20 14.99
CA ASP A 104 7.58 0.80 16.12
C ASP A 104 8.00 2.25 15.81
N ALA A 105 7.94 2.69 14.53
CA ALA A 105 8.34 4.03 14.09
C ALA A 105 7.18 4.87 13.51
N ILE A 106 6.03 4.27 13.20
CA ILE A 106 4.88 5.00 12.66
C ILE A 106 4.33 5.98 13.69
N ASN A 107 4.32 7.28 13.35
CA ASN A 107 3.64 8.34 14.09
C ASN A 107 2.23 8.59 13.55
N PRO A 108 1.15 8.12 14.23
CA PRO A 108 -0.23 8.33 13.75
C PRO A 108 -0.69 9.79 13.72
N MET A 109 0.10 10.69 14.32
CA MET A 109 -0.21 12.13 14.37
C MET A 109 0.42 12.92 13.23
N ASP A 110 1.14 12.26 12.32
CA ASP A 110 1.66 12.92 11.12
C ASP A 110 0.51 13.46 10.26
N SER A 111 0.68 14.70 9.79
CA SER A 111 -0.30 15.40 8.93
C SER A 111 -0.54 14.68 7.60
N ALA A 112 0.37 13.84 7.15
CA ALA A 112 0.22 13.03 5.95
C ALA A 112 -1.00 12.11 6.01
N PHE A 113 -1.38 11.61 7.20
CA PHE A 113 -2.59 10.80 7.37
C PHE A 113 -3.87 11.60 7.08
N HIS A 114 -3.93 12.86 7.55
CA HIS A 114 -5.04 13.74 7.20
C HIS A 114 -5.12 14.00 5.69
N ASN A 115 -3.98 14.23 5.04
CA ASN A 115 -3.90 14.45 3.59
C ASN A 115 -4.26 13.19 2.80
N ALA A 116 -3.91 12.00 3.31
CA ALA A 116 -4.33 10.71 2.73
C ALA A 116 -5.87 10.57 2.74
N LEU A 117 -6.50 10.81 3.89
CA LEU A 117 -7.95 10.79 4.04
C LEU A 117 -8.62 11.82 3.12
N ALA A 118 -8.09 13.03 3.00
CA ALA A 118 -8.62 14.08 2.12
C ALA A 118 -8.58 13.69 0.63
N ALA A 119 -7.76 12.70 0.26
CA ALA A 119 -7.67 12.16 -1.10
C ALA A 119 -8.36 10.79 -1.28
N GLY A 120 -9.05 10.27 -0.25
CA GLY A 120 -9.72 8.98 -0.31
C GLY A 120 -8.79 7.78 -0.14
N VAL A 121 -7.54 7.97 0.29
CA VAL A 121 -6.59 6.89 0.58
C VAL A 121 -6.86 6.40 2.00
N THR A 122 -7.32 5.15 2.13
CA THR A 122 -7.73 4.56 3.41
C THR A 122 -6.78 3.48 3.92
N GLY A 123 -5.86 3.00 3.06
CA GLY A 123 -4.90 1.97 3.42
C GLY A 123 -3.53 2.21 2.81
N ALA A 124 -2.48 1.79 3.51
CA ALA A 124 -1.12 1.87 3.03
C ALA A 124 -0.27 0.70 3.54
N MET A 125 0.62 0.22 2.66
CA MET A 125 1.69 -0.71 3.02
C MET A 125 2.91 0.12 3.45
N VAL A 126 3.23 0.11 4.73
CA VAL A 126 4.23 1.00 5.34
C VAL A 126 5.42 0.22 5.86
N GLY A 127 6.62 0.69 5.58
CA GLY A 127 7.82 -0.01 6.01
C GLY A 127 9.12 0.78 5.91
N PRO A 128 10.25 0.11 6.17
CA PRO A 128 11.57 0.73 6.08
C PRO A 128 11.90 1.14 4.65
N GLY A 129 12.80 2.12 4.53
CA GLY A 129 13.40 2.57 3.28
C GLY A 129 14.32 1.54 2.64
N SER A 130 15.17 1.99 1.74
CA SER A 130 15.96 1.12 0.85
C SER A 130 17.47 1.23 1.03
N SER A 131 17.95 1.79 2.13
CA SER A 131 19.40 1.85 2.40
C SER A 131 20.02 0.50 2.74
N ASN A 132 19.24 -0.47 3.20
CA ASN A 132 19.71 -1.76 3.69
C ASN A 132 19.37 -2.87 2.68
N PRO A 133 20.32 -3.79 2.37
CA PRO A 133 20.00 -5.03 1.64
C PRO A 133 18.83 -5.80 2.25
N ILE A 134 18.73 -5.85 3.59
CA ILE A 134 17.53 -6.31 4.32
C ILE A 134 17.19 -5.26 5.37
N GLY A 135 16.05 -4.58 5.18
CA GLY A 135 15.68 -3.39 5.96
C GLY A 135 14.72 -3.64 7.13
N GLY A 136 13.97 -4.76 7.12
CA GLY A 136 13.00 -5.09 8.17
C GLY A 136 11.60 -5.35 7.66
N GLN A 137 10.63 -5.24 8.56
CA GLN A 137 9.25 -5.69 8.39
C GLN A 137 8.32 -4.55 8.03
N PHE A 138 7.57 -4.73 6.94
CA PHE A 138 6.43 -3.88 6.59
C PHE A 138 5.20 -4.23 7.42
N ALA A 139 4.30 -3.26 7.56
CA ALA A 139 2.95 -3.44 8.05
C ALA A 139 1.94 -2.84 7.06
N PHE A 140 0.78 -3.46 6.92
CA PHE A 140 -0.36 -2.84 6.25
C PHE A 140 -1.23 -2.17 7.30
N ILE A 141 -1.51 -0.87 7.12
CA ILE A 141 -2.28 -0.07 8.06
C ILE A 141 -3.44 0.65 7.36
N LYS A 142 -4.48 0.98 8.11
CA LYS A 142 -5.47 2.00 7.73
C LYS A 142 -4.95 3.39 8.07
N THR A 143 -5.40 4.38 7.32
CA THR A 143 -4.91 5.76 7.46
C THR A 143 -5.66 6.58 8.53
N ASP A 144 -6.60 5.97 9.23
CA ASP A 144 -7.34 6.58 10.35
C ASP A 144 -7.05 5.83 11.65
N GLY A 145 -6.59 6.55 12.66
CA GLY A 145 -6.31 6.04 14.00
C GLY A 145 -5.51 7.01 14.84
N ARG A 146 -5.47 6.79 16.15
CA ARG A 146 -4.69 7.60 17.11
C ARG A 146 -3.50 6.86 17.70
N ARG A 147 -3.48 5.55 17.54
CA ARG A 147 -2.38 4.66 17.93
C ARG A 147 -2.19 3.65 16.80
N VAL A 148 -0.96 3.26 16.56
CA VAL A 148 -0.63 2.32 15.48
C VAL A 148 -1.39 0.99 15.62
N GLU A 149 -1.62 0.53 16.84
CA GLU A 149 -2.37 -0.72 17.10
C GLU A 149 -3.83 -0.66 16.65
N ASP A 150 -4.43 0.55 16.61
CA ASP A 150 -5.79 0.75 16.11
C ASP A 150 -5.84 0.80 14.57
N MET A 151 -4.68 1.03 13.91
CA MET A 151 -4.53 1.18 12.46
C MET A 151 -4.11 -0.12 11.77
N VAL A 152 -3.36 -0.98 12.45
CA VAL A 152 -2.79 -2.21 11.87
C VAL A 152 -3.87 -3.17 11.38
N VAL A 153 -3.73 -3.60 10.12
CA VAL A 153 -4.52 -4.67 9.48
C VAL A 153 -3.72 -5.96 9.41
N LEU A 154 -2.43 -5.87 9.05
CA LEU A 154 -1.50 -6.99 8.95
C LEU A 154 -0.09 -6.55 9.36
N ALA A 155 0.53 -7.25 10.32
CA ALA A 155 1.92 -7.05 10.73
C ALA A 155 2.50 -8.35 11.30
N PRO A 156 3.66 -8.82 10.81
CA PRO A 156 4.37 -8.34 9.63
C PRO A 156 3.60 -8.61 8.33
N ALA A 157 3.79 -7.73 7.31
CA ALA A 157 3.12 -7.86 6.02
C ALA A 157 4.10 -8.23 4.87
N ALA A 158 5.37 -7.89 5.01
CA ALA A 158 6.45 -8.26 4.09
C ALA A 158 7.80 -8.05 4.76
N ILE A 159 8.88 -8.62 4.18
CA ILE A 159 10.27 -8.31 4.53
C ILE A 159 10.88 -7.44 3.44
N LYS A 160 11.37 -6.23 3.81
CA LYS A 160 12.07 -5.34 2.88
C LYS A 160 13.41 -5.89 2.49
N ILE A 161 13.65 -5.95 1.19
CA ILE A 161 14.99 -6.07 0.61
C ILE A 161 15.23 -4.94 -0.37
N ALA A 162 16.48 -4.57 -0.60
CA ALA A 162 16.82 -3.50 -1.53
C ALA A 162 18.06 -3.82 -2.36
N PHE A 163 17.97 -3.45 -3.65
CA PHE A 163 19.03 -3.54 -4.64
C PHE A 163 19.38 -2.13 -5.16
N GLY A 164 20.42 -2.04 -5.97
CA GLY A 164 20.79 -0.84 -6.69
C GLY A 164 21.62 0.16 -5.89
N GLU A 165 21.41 1.44 -6.19
CA GLU A 165 22.30 2.51 -5.73
C GLU A 165 22.20 2.77 -4.22
N ASN A 166 21.02 2.68 -3.63
CA ASN A 166 20.82 3.09 -2.24
C ASN A 166 21.67 2.31 -1.25
N PRO A 167 21.69 0.96 -1.23
CA PRO A 167 22.58 0.23 -0.33
C PRO A 167 24.07 0.49 -0.60
N MET A 168 24.46 0.62 -1.88
CA MET A 168 25.87 0.87 -2.22
C MET A 168 26.33 2.24 -1.75
N THR A 169 25.48 3.27 -1.90
CA THR A 169 25.85 4.64 -1.48
C THR A 169 25.82 4.84 0.01
N ASN A 170 25.02 4.05 0.74
CA ASN A 170 24.98 4.13 2.20
C ASN A 170 26.21 3.49 2.86
N TYR A 171 26.66 2.34 2.38
CA TYR A 171 27.72 1.55 3.03
C TYR A 171 29.09 1.68 2.34
N GLY A 172 29.14 1.70 1.01
CA GLY A 172 30.35 1.69 0.24
C GLY A 172 31.36 2.79 0.55
N PRO A 173 30.94 4.08 0.65
CA PRO A 173 31.86 5.19 0.97
C PRO A 173 32.56 5.04 2.31
N ASN A 174 31.99 4.31 3.26
CA ASN A 174 32.55 4.05 4.58
C ASN A 174 33.47 2.81 4.61
N GLY A 175 33.73 2.20 3.45
CA GLY A 175 34.53 0.99 3.34
C GLY A 175 33.82 -0.29 3.82
N ASN A 176 32.48 -0.24 3.96
CA ASN A 176 31.66 -1.36 4.39
C ASN A 176 30.98 -2.04 3.20
N MET A 177 30.56 -3.28 3.39
CA MET A 177 29.75 -4.01 2.43
C MET A 177 28.25 -3.65 2.63
N PRO A 178 27.45 -3.46 1.54
CA PRO A 178 27.84 -3.64 0.13
C PRO A 178 28.39 -2.38 -0.53
N SER A 179 29.35 -2.56 -1.43
CA SER A 179 29.81 -1.50 -2.35
C SER A 179 29.53 -1.84 -3.82
N THR A 180 28.96 -3.01 -4.09
CA THR A 180 28.62 -3.50 -5.43
C THR A 180 27.29 -4.26 -5.41
N ARG A 181 26.64 -4.42 -6.59
CA ARG A 181 25.45 -5.28 -6.75
C ARG A 181 25.71 -6.73 -6.36
N MET A 182 26.94 -7.25 -6.63
CA MET A 182 27.34 -8.58 -6.16
C MET A 182 27.35 -8.68 -4.63
N GLY A 183 27.82 -7.63 -3.93
CA GLY A 183 27.83 -7.56 -2.48
C GLY A 183 26.42 -7.53 -1.90
N ILE A 184 25.50 -6.77 -2.48
CA ILE A 184 24.08 -6.76 -2.09
C ILE A 184 23.49 -8.17 -2.20
N ALA A 185 23.62 -8.79 -3.37
CA ALA A 185 23.07 -10.12 -3.63
C ALA A 185 23.68 -11.21 -2.73
N SER A 186 24.98 -11.07 -2.39
CA SER A 186 25.66 -11.97 -1.46
C SER A 186 25.11 -11.88 -0.05
N LEU A 187 24.95 -10.65 0.48
CA LEU A 187 24.39 -10.44 1.83
C LEU A 187 22.97 -10.98 1.95
N ILE A 188 22.11 -10.70 0.96
CA ILE A 188 20.73 -11.21 0.97
C ILE A 188 20.70 -12.74 0.91
N ARG A 189 21.54 -13.37 0.07
CA ARG A 189 21.60 -14.84 -0.01
C ARG A 189 22.13 -15.49 1.26
N GLU A 190 23.18 -14.92 1.85
CA GLU A 190 23.75 -15.42 3.09
C GLU A 190 22.69 -15.45 4.19
N GLU A 191 21.99 -14.36 4.38
CA GLU A 191 20.96 -14.24 5.42
C GLU A 191 19.79 -15.21 5.17
N LEU A 192 19.26 -15.27 3.93
CA LEU A 192 18.19 -16.22 3.58
C LEU A 192 18.65 -17.68 3.68
N PHE A 193 19.93 -17.98 3.39
CA PHE A 193 20.50 -19.29 3.59
C PHE A 193 20.55 -19.67 5.08
N LEU A 194 21.00 -18.78 5.94
CA LEU A 194 21.02 -18.99 7.39
C LEU A 194 19.61 -19.19 7.95
N ALA A 195 18.65 -18.36 7.55
CA ALA A 195 17.27 -18.50 7.96
C ALA A 195 16.66 -19.86 7.49
N ARG A 196 16.93 -20.27 6.26
CA ARG A 196 16.48 -21.59 5.76
C ARG A 196 17.08 -22.75 6.55
N GLN A 197 18.37 -22.67 6.91
CA GLN A 197 19.02 -23.69 7.77
C GLN A 197 18.42 -23.72 9.17
N TYR A 198 18.16 -22.56 9.74
CA TYR A 198 17.53 -22.43 11.05
C TYR A 198 16.15 -23.11 11.11
N PHE A 199 15.28 -22.86 10.12
CA PHE A 199 13.96 -23.49 10.08
C PHE A 199 13.97 -24.97 9.67
N ALA A 200 15.05 -25.46 9.05
CA ALA A 200 15.23 -26.87 8.74
C ALA A 200 15.72 -27.69 9.94
N ALA A 201 16.23 -27.07 10.99
CA ALA A 201 16.77 -27.73 12.18
C ALA A 201 15.77 -27.60 13.36
N PRO A 202 14.99 -28.65 13.68
CA PRO A 202 13.88 -28.55 14.65
C PRO A 202 14.33 -28.25 16.09
N ASP A 203 15.60 -28.55 16.42
CA ASP A 203 16.19 -28.37 17.76
C ASP A 203 17.13 -27.14 17.82
N SER A 204 16.97 -26.17 16.90
CA SER A 204 17.75 -24.93 16.91
C SER A 204 17.50 -24.14 18.20
N GLU A 205 18.55 -23.62 18.81
CA GLU A 205 18.40 -22.60 19.85
C GLU A 205 17.68 -21.37 19.28
N PRO A 206 16.75 -20.73 20.02
CA PRO A 206 16.03 -19.57 19.54
C PRO A 206 16.99 -18.42 19.15
N ASP A 207 16.87 -17.95 17.93
CA ASP A 207 17.60 -16.79 17.40
C ASP A 207 16.59 -15.71 16.99
N PHE A 208 16.68 -14.54 17.65
CA PHE A 208 15.74 -13.42 17.44
C PHE A 208 15.74 -12.90 15.99
N ASN A 209 16.90 -12.86 15.34
CA ASN A 209 17.02 -12.40 13.96
C ASN A 209 16.40 -13.43 12.99
N MET A 210 16.65 -14.71 13.21
CA MET A 210 16.10 -15.78 12.36
C MET A 210 14.58 -15.90 12.51
N GLU A 211 14.04 -15.74 13.73
CA GLU A 211 12.61 -15.78 13.98
C GLU A 211 11.83 -14.72 13.16
N CYS A 212 12.45 -13.61 12.81
CA CYS A 212 11.83 -12.56 11.98
C CYS A 212 11.44 -13.05 10.59
N TYR A 213 12.05 -14.13 10.07
CA TYR A 213 11.74 -14.72 8.78
C TYR A 213 10.68 -15.83 8.82
N ARG A 214 10.11 -16.15 9.98
CA ARG A 214 9.14 -17.25 10.12
C ARG A 214 7.96 -17.15 9.19
N GLU A 215 7.32 -15.97 9.15
CA GLU A 215 6.15 -15.76 8.29
C GLU A 215 6.54 -15.75 6.79
N LEU A 216 7.75 -15.34 6.44
CA LEU A 216 8.30 -15.40 5.09
C LEU A 216 8.48 -16.85 4.62
N PHE A 217 9.18 -17.69 5.40
CA PHE A 217 9.42 -19.09 5.05
C PHE A 217 8.18 -19.96 5.17
N SER A 218 7.15 -19.54 5.91
CA SER A 218 5.83 -20.18 5.89
C SER A 218 4.97 -19.78 4.67
N GLY A 219 5.44 -18.87 3.80
CA GLY A 219 4.74 -18.39 2.63
C GLY A 219 3.62 -17.39 2.91
N LYS A 220 3.44 -16.95 4.16
CA LYS A 220 2.38 -16.01 4.52
C LYS A 220 2.66 -14.57 4.08
N ILE A 221 3.93 -14.17 4.05
CA ILE A 221 4.34 -12.83 3.59
C ILE A 221 5.39 -12.95 2.49
N PRO A 222 5.52 -11.96 1.59
CA PRO A 222 6.54 -11.93 0.55
C PRO A 222 7.80 -11.21 0.99
N LEU A 223 8.87 -11.36 0.21
CA LEU A 223 9.93 -10.36 0.06
C LEU A 223 9.37 -9.15 -0.70
N LYS A 224 9.72 -7.95 -0.28
CA LYS A 224 9.34 -6.69 -0.90
C LYS A 224 10.62 -5.99 -1.39
N ALA A 225 10.89 -6.14 -2.70
CA ALA A 225 12.16 -5.77 -3.29
C ALA A 225 12.14 -4.39 -3.93
N HIS A 226 12.89 -3.44 -3.37
CA HIS A 226 13.23 -2.20 -4.04
C HIS A 226 14.15 -2.49 -5.22
N VAL A 227 13.66 -2.30 -6.45
CA VAL A 227 14.37 -2.55 -7.70
C VAL A 227 13.98 -1.53 -8.77
N HIS A 228 14.95 -0.98 -9.47
CA HIS A 228 14.72 -0.04 -10.56
C HIS A 228 15.18 -0.60 -11.91
N ARG A 229 16.43 -1.04 -12.00
CA ARG A 229 17.08 -1.49 -13.22
C ARG A 229 16.75 -2.94 -13.55
N THR A 230 16.81 -3.27 -14.83
CA THR A 230 16.55 -4.63 -15.33
C THR A 230 17.43 -5.70 -14.69
N ASP A 231 18.72 -5.42 -14.49
CA ASP A 231 19.68 -6.35 -13.87
C ASP A 231 19.37 -6.61 -12.39
N ASP A 232 18.91 -5.60 -11.64
CA ASP A 232 18.48 -5.72 -10.25
C ASP A 232 17.13 -6.46 -10.15
N ILE A 233 16.18 -6.18 -11.08
CA ILE A 233 14.90 -6.91 -11.18
C ILE A 233 15.15 -8.41 -11.39
N PHE A 234 15.98 -8.78 -12.36
CA PHE A 234 16.33 -10.20 -12.60
C PHE A 234 17.04 -10.83 -11.42
N THR A 235 17.87 -10.08 -10.70
CA THR A 235 18.56 -10.60 -9.52
C THR A 235 17.58 -10.86 -8.37
N ALA A 236 16.61 -9.97 -8.14
CA ALA A 236 15.55 -10.17 -7.13
C ALA A 236 14.69 -11.39 -7.47
N ILE A 237 14.26 -11.53 -8.73
CA ILE A 237 13.49 -12.69 -9.22
C ILE A 237 14.28 -13.99 -8.97
N ARG A 238 15.56 -14.03 -9.39
CA ARG A 238 16.42 -15.20 -9.24
C ARG A 238 16.60 -15.62 -7.78
N ILE A 239 16.78 -14.66 -6.87
CA ILE A 239 16.91 -14.94 -5.43
C ILE A 239 15.59 -15.46 -4.86
N ALA A 240 14.47 -14.85 -5.17
CA ALA A 240 13.17 -15.34 -4.70
C ALA A 240 12.89 -16.77 -5.18
N GLN A 241 13.19 -17.09 -6.44
CA GLN A 241 13.07 -18.44 -7.00
C GLN A 241 14.03 -19.45 -6.34
N GLU A 242 15.29 -19.06 -6.08
CA GLU A 242 16.32 -19.91 -5.42
C GLU A 242 15.89 -20.35 -4.02
N PHE A 243 15.14 -19.51 -3.32
CA PHE A 243 14.66 -19.80 -1.96
C PHE A 243 13.18 -20.22 -1.93
N ALA A 244 12.49 -20.28 -3.06
CA ALA A 244 11.05 -20.57 -3.20
C ALA A 244 10.17 -19.61 -2.37
N LEU A 245 10.50 -18.31 -2.38
CA LEU A 245 9.81 -17.27 -1.63
C LEU A 245 8.89 -16.44 -2.52
N GLY A 246 7.80 -15.91 -1.95
CA GLY A 246 7.00 -14.88 -2.57
C GLY A 246 7.79 -13.58 -2.72
N LEU A 247 7.49 -12.79 -3.75
CA LEU A 247 8.19 -11.53 -4.07
C LEU A 247 7.19 -10.50 -4.59
N THR A 248 7.40 -9.22 -4.25
CA THR A 248 6.89 -8.06 -5.00
C THR A 248 8.05 -7.25 -5.55
N LEU A 249 7.91 -6.75 -6.79
CA LEU A 249 8.89 -5.91 -7.48
C LEU A 249 8.47 -4.45 -7.30
N ASP A 250 9.10 -3.77 -6.33
CA ASP A 250 8.73 -2.40 -6.00
C ASP A 250 9.49 -1.41 -6.87
N HIS A 251 8.80 -0.33 -7.28
CA HIS A 251 9.22 0.68 -8.24
C HIS A 251 9.29 0.16 -9.67
N CYS A 252 10.05 -0.89 -9.93
CA CYS A 252 10.10 -1.61 -11.21
C CYS A 252 10.28 -0.66 -12.41
N THR A 253 11.16 0.36 -12.25
CA THR A 253 11.28 1.51 -13.16
C THR A 253 11.57 1.12 -14.59
N GLU A 254 12.51 0.19 -14.82
CA GLU A 254 12.84 -0.36 -16.14
C GLU A 254 12.00 -1.61 -16.51
N GLY A 255 10.99 -1.95 -15.72
CA GLY A 255 10.18 -3.14 -15.95
C GLY A 255 9.51 -3.20 -17.31
N HIS A 256 9.20 -2.05 -17.90
CA HIS A 256 8.66 -1.96 -19.27
C HIS A 256 9.60 -2.50 -20.35
N LEU A 257 10.90 -2.58 -20.10
CA LEU A 257 11.90 -3.12 -21.03
C LEU A 257 11.93 -4.67 -21.02
N ILE A 258 11.43 -5.29 -19.94
CA ILE A 258 11.47 -6.75 -19.69
C ILE A 258 10.10 -7.25 -19.19
N ALA A 259 9.02 -6.67 -19.71
CA ALA A 259 7.67 -6.95 -19.23
C ALA A 259 7.25 -8.41 -19.41
N GLN A 260 7.72 -9.06 -20.49
CA GLN A 260 7.42 -10.47 -20.76
C GLN A 260 8.10 -11.38 -19.73
N GLU A 261 9.36 -11.13 -19.42
CA GLU A 261 10.13 -11.91 -18.44
C GLU A 261 9.59 -11.75 -17.02
N ILE A 262 9.10 -10.53 -16.67
CA ILE A 262 8.41 -10.32 -15.40
C ILE A 262 7.11 -11.11 -15.37
N ALA A 263 6.32 -11.10 -16.44
CA ALA A 263 5.08 -11.89 -16.54
C ALA A 263 5.35 -13.38 -16.38
N GLU A 264 6.39 -13.91 -17.04
CA GLU A 264 6.82 -15.31 -16.95
C GLU A 264 7.28 -15.70 -15.54
N SER A 265 7.81 -14.76 -14.76
CA SER A 265 8.20 -14.98 -13.36
C SER A 265 7.00 -15.21 -12.43
N GLY A 266 5.82 -14.69 -12.79
CA GLY A 266 4.59 -14.75 -12.00
C GLY A 266 4.57 -13.77 -10.80
N PHE A 267 5.59 -12.93 -10.62
CA PHE A 267 5.64 -11.97 -9.52
C PHE A 267 4.95 -10.65 -9.89
N PRO A 268 4.18 -10.04 -8.96
CA PRO A 268 3.55 -8.75 -9.17
C PRO A 268 4.55 -7.60 -9.12
N ALA A 269 4.19 -6.48 -9.75
CA ALA A 269 4.92 -5.23 -9.71
C ALA A 269 4.12 -4.13 -8.99
N ILE A 270 4.81 -3.33 -8.16
CA ILE A 270 4.29 -2.13 -7.53
C ILE A 270 5.02 -0.95 -8.16
N VAL A 271 4.37 -0.26 -9.11
CA VAL A 271 5.02 0.71 -9.98
C VAL A 271 4.86 2.12 -9.44
N GLY A 272 5.98 2.83 -9.35
CA GLY A 272 6.07 4.21 -8.88
C GLY A 272 7.22 4.40 -7.89
N PRO A 273 7.47 5.66 -7.45
CA PRO A 273 6.74 6.87 -7.79
C PRO A 273 7.10 7.39 -9.18
N SER A 274 6.10 7.56 -10.04
CA SER A 274 6.34 8.13 -11.38
C SER A 274 6.20 9.66 -11.40
N LEU A 275 5.53 10.24 -10.39
CA LEU A 275 5.38 11.68 -10.19
C LEU A 275 6.53 12.20 -9.31
N ALA A 276 7.77 11.97 -9.72
CA ALA A 276 8.96 12.36 -9.00
C ALA A 276 10.05 12.82 -9.95
N SER A 277 11.05 13.55 -9.43
CA SER A 277 12.23 13.95 -10.19
C SER A 277 13.16 12.74 -10.42
N ARG A 278 13.81 12.70 -11.59
CA ARG A 278 14.81 11.69 -11.94
C ARG A 278 16.17 12.06 -11.33
N THR A 279 16.30 11.84 -10.03
CA THR A 279 17.46 12.31 -9.23
C THR A 279 18.65 11.35 -9.22
N LYS A 280 18.47 10.12 -9.74
CA LYS A 280 19.50 9.06 -9.78
C LYS A 280 19.52 8.40 -11.15
N ASP A 281 20.64 7.77 -11.52
CA ASP A 281 20.76 7.05 -12.79
C ASP A 281 19.75 5.91 -12.90
N GLU A 282 19.50 5.17 -11.84
CA GLU A 282 18.56 4.03 -11.80
C GLU A 282 17.08 4.43 -12.00
N VAL A 283 16.73 5.73 -11.84
CA VAL A 283 15.37 6.24 -12.09
C VAL A 283 15.27 7.05 -13.39
N SER A 284 16.33 7.11 -14.17
CA SER A 284 16.36 7.90 -15.43
C SER A 284 15.30 7.46 -16.45
N CYS A 285 14.93 6.18 -16.43
CA CYS A 285 13.90 5.58 -17.31
C CYS A 285 12.48 5.60 -16.73
N SER A 286 12.23 6.36 -15.62
CA SER A 286 10.88 6.45 -15.05
C SER A 286 9.88 7.01 -16.05
N ASP A 287 8.79 6.27 -16.30
CA ASP A 287 7.76 6.63 -17.27
C ASP A 287 6.37 6.19 -16.77
N PHE A 288 5.36 7.03 -16.95
CA PHE A 288 3.97 6.70 -16.66
C PHE A 288 3.39 5.59 -17.55
N LYS A 289 4.07 5.23 -18.66
CA LYS A 289 3.70 4.08 -19.52
C LYS A 289 4.01 2.73 -18.89
N THR A 290 4.97 2.67 -17.96
CA THR A 290 5.46 1.42 -17.37
C THR A 290 4.32 0.56 -16.80
N PRO A 291 3.37 1.07 -15.97
CA PRO A 291 2.28 0.27 -15.43
C PRO A 291 1.41 -0.36 -16.52
N GLY A 292 1.06 0.43 -17.56
CA GLY A 292 0.23 -0.03 -18.67
C GLY A 292 0.92 -1.11 -19.53
N ILE A 293 2.23 -1.02 -19.73
CA ILE A 293 3.02 -2.02 -20.48
C ILE A 293 3.05 -3.33 -19.69
N LEU A 294 3.35 -3.29 -18.40
CA LEU A 294 3.36 -4.45 -17.51
C LEU A 294 1.99 -5.11 -17.43
N HIS A 295 0.93 -4.32 -17.25
CA HIS A 295 -0.45 -4.83 -17.21
C HIS A 295 -0.83 -5.56 -18.49
N ARG A 296 -0.51 -5.00 -19.68
CA ARG A 296 -0.77 -5.67 -20.99
C ARG A 296 0.03 -6.94 -21.20
N ALA A 297 1.20 -7.06 -20.57
CA ALA A 297 1.98 -8.30 -20.56
C ALA A 297 1.42 -9.37 -19.61
N GLY A 298 0.39 -9.04 -18.80
CA GLY A 298 -0.23 -9.96 -17.84
C GLY A 298 0.36 -9.92 -16.43
N VAL A 299 1.23 -8.95 -16.14
CA VAL A 299 1.76 -8.74 -14.78
C VAL A 299 0.67 -8.13 -13.90
N PRO A 300 0.37 -8.66 -12.70
CA PRO A 300 -0.44 -7.97 -11.70
C PRO A 300 0.26 -6.67 -11.27
N VAL A 301 -0.42 -5.53 -11.39
CA VAL A 301 0.17 -4.20 -11.13
C VAL A 301 -0.60 -3.47 -10.05
N ALA A 302 0.11 -2.97 -9.05
CA ALA A 302 -0.34 -1.89 -8.18
C ALA A 302 0.47 -0.62 -8.43
N LEU A 303 -0.09 0.53 -8.05
CA LEU A 303 0.58 1.82 -8.10
C LEU A 303 0.96 2.28 -6.70
N THR A 304 2.00 3.12 -6.63
CA THR A 304 2.47 3.69 -5.38
C THR A 304 2.95 5.12 -5.56
N THR A 305 2.84 5.89 -4.48
CA THR A 305 3.46 7.21 -4.36
C THR A 305 4.86 7.14 -3.75
N ASP A 306 5.16 6.04 -3.04
CA ASP A 306 6.42 5.94 -2.28
C ASP A 306 6.58 7.15 -1.34
N HIS A 307 5.46 7.52 -0.65
CA HIS A 307 5.47 8.69 0.22
C HIS A 307 6.69 8.66 1.17
N PRO A 308 7.49 9.74 1.27
CA PRO A 308 7.21 11.12 0.85
C PRO A 308 7.76 11.50 -0.54
N VAL A 309 8.33 10.58 -1.32
CA VAL A 309 8.90 10.88 -2.65
C VAL A 309 7.85 11.56 -3.56
N SER A 310 6.68 10.96 -3.70
CA SER A 310 5.44 11.66 -4.05
C SER A 310 4.53 11.64 -2.86
N ARG A 311 3.80 12.74 -2.60
CA ARG A 311 2.89 12.77 -1.45
C ARG A 311 1.72 11.85 -1.67
N ILE A 312 1.30 11.13 -0.62
CA ILE A 312 0.28 10.07 -0.67
C ILE A 312 -1.06 10.54 -1.25
N GLN A 313 -1.44 11.79 -1.02
CA GLN A 313 -2.67 12.38 -1.58
C GLN A 313 -2.67 12.45 -3.11
N TYR A 314 -1.55 12.24 -3.78
CA TYR A 314 -1.46 12.20 -5.24
C TYR A 314 -1.59 10.79 -5.83
N LEU A 315 -1.92 9.79 -5.02
CA LEU A 315 -2.13 8.42 -5.52
C LEU A 315 -3.20 8.34 -6.64
N PRO A 316 -4.38 8.98 -6.52
CA PRO A 316 -5.35 9.02 -7.64
C PRO A 316 -4.79 9.71 -8.89
N LEU A 317 -3.98 10.77 -8.73
CA LEU A 317 -3.33 11.44 -9.84
C LEU A 317 -2.29 10.54 -10.53
N CYS A 318 -1.53 9.73 -9.78
CA CYS A 318 -0.61 8.76 -10.35
C CYS A 318 -1.36 7.74 -11.23
N ALA A 319 -2.53 7.26 -10.78
CA ALA A 319 -3.38 6.36 -11.55
C ALA A 319 -3.96 7.04 -12.80
N ALA A 320 -4.42 8.29 -12.68
CA ALA A 320 -4.89 9.09 -13.81
C ALA A 320 -3.81 9.29 -14.89
N LEU A 321 -2.56 9.56 -14.47
CA LEU A 321 -1.43 9.71 -15.38
C LEU A 321 -1.05 8.39 -16.06
N ALA A 322 -1.10 7.26 -15.34
CA ALA A 322 -0.91 5.94 -15.93
C ALA A 322 -2.00 5.63 -16.98
N ALA A 323 -3.26 5.97 -16.69
CA ALA A 323 -4.36 5.83 -17.64
C ALA A 323 -4.18 6.72 -18.87
N LYS A 324 -3.80 7.98 -18.68
CA LYS A 324 -3.51 8.93 -19.77
C LYS A 324 -2.39 8.41 -20.70
N GLU A 325 -1.40 7.72 -20.16
CA GLU A 325 -0.25 7.18 -20.89
C GLU A 325 -0.48 5.73 -21.37
N GLY A 326 -1.73 5.26 -21.39
CA GLY A 326 -2.15 4.05 -22.10
C GLY A 326 -2.37 2.81 -21.24
N MET A 327 -2.47 2.94 -19.94
CA MET A 327 -3.10 1.92 -19.10
C MET A 327 -4.62 2.02 -19.26
N ASP A 328 -5.33 0.89 -19.29
CA ASP A 328 -6.77 0.90 -19.23
C ASP A 328 -7.26 1.63 -17.96
N ALA A 329 -8.26 2.52 -18.05
CA ALA A 329 -8.68 3.36 -16.94
C ALA A 329 -9.27 2.54 -15.76
N TYR A 330 -10.02 1.47 -16.08
CA TYR A 330 -10.52 0.58 -15.04
C TYR A 330 -9.39 -0.23 -14.39
N ALA A 331 -8.40 -0.68 -15.19
CA ALA A 331 -7.20 -1.33 -14.65
C ALA A 331 -6.38 -0.39 -13.76
N ALA A 332 -6.25 0.90 -14.12
CA ALA A 332 -5.57 1.91 -13.31
C ALA A 332 -6.29 2.15 -11.97
N LEU A 333 -7.62 2.17 -11.97
CA LEU A 333 -8.42 2.26 -10.76
C LEU A 333 -8.28 1.00 -9.88
N ARG A 334 -8.26 -0.19 -10.50
CA ARG A 334 -7.98 -1.46 -9.80
C ARG A 334 -6.60 -1.49 -9.19
N ALA A 335 -5.61 -0.87 -9.82
CA ALA A 335 -4.22 -0.82 -9.36
C ALA A 335 -4.02 -0.01 -8.07
N ILE A 336 -4.99 0.84 -7.69
CA ILE A 336 -5.01 1.56 -6.42
C ILE A 336 -6.16 1.10 -5.48
N THR A 337 -6.81 -0.02 -5.81
CA THR A 337 -7.91 -0.60 -5.03
C THR A 337 -7.71 -2.12 -4.89
N ILE A 338 -8.46 -2.92 -5.64
CA ILE A 338 -8.48 -4.39 -5.47
C ILE A 338 -7.16 -5.08 -5.83
N GLU A 339 -6.45 -4.62 -6.87
CA GLU A 339 -5.14 -5.22 -7.20
C GLU A 339 -4.08 -4.85 -6.16
N ALA A 340 -4.10 -3.60 -5.67
CA ALA A 340 -3.24 -3.20 -4.54
C ALA A 340 -3.55 -4.05 -3.29
N ALA A 341 -4.84 -4.28 -2.98
CA ALA A 341 -5.25 -5.12 -1.87
C ALA A 341 -4.75 -6.57 -2.02
N ARG A 342 -4.86 -7.17 -3.22
CA ARG A 342 -4.38 -8.53 -3.53
C ARG A 342 -2.87 -8.65 -3.36
N ILE A 343 -2.12 -7.70 -3.93
CA ILE A 343 -0.66 -7.69 -3.83
C ILE A 343 -0.21 -7.52 -2.38
N CYS A 344 -0.94 -6.70 -1.60
CA CYS A 344 -0.71 -6.51 -0.17
C CYS A 344 -1.31 -7.61 0.72
N ARG A 345 -2.01 -8.61 0.14
CA ARG A 345 -2.66 -9.75 0.86
C ARG A 345 -3.70 -9.32 1.90
N VAL A 346 -4.50 -8.32 1.57
CA VAL A 346 -5.59 -7.80 2.41
C VAL A 346 -6.94 -7.75 1.66
N ASP A 347 -7.03 -8.42 0.53
CA ASP A 347 -8.20 -8.42 -0.36
C ASP A 347 -9.40 -9.21 0.19
N ASP A 348 -9.20 -10.02 1.21
CA ASP A 348 -10.28 -10.62 2.02
C ASP A 348 -11.08 -9.57 2.81
N ARG A 349 -10.46 -8.41 3.11
CA ARG A 349 -11.04 -7.32 3.90
C ARG A 349 -11.29 -6.04 3.12
N LEU A 350 -10.42 -5.70 2.16
CA LEU A 350 -10.32 -4.38 1.52
C LEU A 350 -10.35 -4.48 -0.01
N GLY A 351 -10.36 -3.32 -0.67
CA GLY A 351 -10.13 -3.17 -2.10
C GLY A 351 -11.34 -3.36 -2.99
N SER A 352 -12.48 -3.83 -2.49
CA SER A 352 -13.75 -3.88 -3.23
C SER A 352 -14.95 -3.61 -2.34
N ILE A 353 -16.06 -3.14 -2.93
CA ILE A 353 -17.33 -2.95 -2.24
C ILE A 353 -18.12 -4.26 -2.33
N THR A 354 -17.93 -5.12 -1.33
CA THR A 354 -18.53 -6.46 -1.24
C THR A 354 -19.05 -6.69 0.16
N VAL A 355 -20.25 -7.27 0.29
CA VAL A 355 -20.84 -7.59 1.60
C VAL A 355 -19.89 -8.45 2.42
N GLY A 356 -19.69 -8.05 3.68
CA GLY A 356 -18.79 -8.69 4.64
C GLY A 356 -17.38 -8.08 4.71
N LYS A 357 -16.93 -7.31 3.70
CA LYS A 357 -15.67 -6.57 3.76
C LYS A 357 -15.77 -5.35 4.67
N ASP A 358 -14.63 -4.86 5.11
CA ASP A 358 -14.54 -3.62 5.87
C ASP A 358 -15.08 -2.45 5.04
N ALA A 359 -15.84 -1.57 5.66
CA ALA A 359 -16.40 -0.41 4.99
C ALA A 359 -15.40 0.74 4.96
N ASP A 360 -14.39 0.62 4.09
CA ASP A 360 -13.41 1.63 3.76
C ASP A 360 -13.74 2.16 2.36
N LEU A 361 -14.18 3.43 2.27
CA LEU A 361 -14.77 4.00 1.07
C LEU A 361 -14.25 5.41 0.79
N ALA A 362 -14.14 5.74 -0.50
CA ALA A 362 -13.88 7.09 -1.00
C ALA A 362 -15.08 7.56 -1.82
N ILE A 363 -15.72 8.66 -1.43
CA ILE A 363 -16.92 9.21 -2.04
C ILE A 363 -16.59 10.53 -2.73
N PHE A 364 -16.76 10.58 -4.05
CA PHE A 364 -16.39 11.70 -4.92
C PHE A 364 -17.60 12.38 -5.54
N ASP A 365 -17.45 13.67 -5.85
CA ASP A 365 -18.43 14.43 -6.64
C ASP A 365 -18.23 14.31 -8.16
N GLY A 366 -17.30 13.49 -8.61
CA GLY A 366 -16.98 13.24 -10.02
C GLY A 366 -16.05 12.04 -10.18
N ASP A 367 -15.35 11.98 -11.30
CA ASP A 367 -14.33 10.96 -11.56
C ASP A 367 -13.06 11.26 -10.76
N PRO A 368 -12.48 10.32 -10.00
CA PRO A 368 -11.26 10.56 -9.23
C PRO A 368 -10.04 10.86 -10.11
N PHE A 369 -10.11 10.59 -11.43
CA PHE A 369 -9.05 10.90 -12.39
C PHE A 369 -9.18 12.30 -12.97
N GLU A 370 -10.28 13.01 -12.72
CA GLU A 370 -10.48 14.41 -13.12
C GLU A 370 -9.98 15.35 -12.00
N ILE A 371 -9.10 16.29 -12.35
CA ILE A 371 -8.53 17.27 -11.39
C ILE A 371 -9.60 18.12 -10.71
N ALA A 372 -10.72 18.37 -11.38
CA ALA A 372 -11.83 19.17 -10.84
C ALA A 372 -12.68 18.40 -9.81
N SER A 373 -12.59 17.07 -9.81
CA SER A 373 -13.32 16.23 -8.87
C SER A 373 -12.71 16.29 -7.48
N SER A 374 -13.55 16.12 -6.48
CA SER A 374 -13.13 16.19 -5.09
C SER A 374 -13.74 15.07 -4.27
N VAL A 375 -13.00 14.59 -3.30
CA VAL A 375 -13.56 13.77 -2.23
C VAL A 375 -14.64 14.58 -1.50
N ARG A 376 -15.76 13.96 -1.20
CA ARG A 376 -16.84 14.49 -0.36
C ARG A 376 -16.78 13.86 1.03
N TYR A 377 -16.55 12.57 1.09
CA TYR A 377 -16.39 11.80 2.31
C TYR A 377 -15.35 10.71 2.14
N THR A 378 -14.56 10.48 3.16
CA THR A 378 -13.75 9.25 3.31
C THR A 378 -14.25 8.50 4.53
N VAL A 379 -14.59 7.24 4.32
CA VAL A 379 -15.09 6.34 5.36
C VAL A 379 -14.01 5.30 5.66
N VAL A 380 -13.69 5.10 6.93
CA VAL A 380 -12.77 4.07 7.41
C VAL A 380 -13.45 3.29 8.52
N ASN A 381 -13.43 1.96 8.44
CA ASN A 381 -14.12 1.11 9.40
C ASN A 381 -15.59 1.52 9.62
N GLY A 382 -16.28 1.95 8.55
CA GLY A 382 -17.68 2.34 8.60
C GLY A 382 -17.97 3.68 9.29
N ARG A 383 -16.95 4.49 9.55
CA ARG A 383 -17.09 5.84 10.13
C ARG A 383 -16.58 6.89 9.16
N ILE A 384 -17.23 8.03 9.11
CA ILE A 384 -16.73 9.19 8.36
C ILE A 384 -15.44 9.66 9.05
N ALA A 385 -14.30 9.36 8.43
CA ALA A 385 -12.97 9.74 8.91
C ALA A 385 -12.58 11.14 8.40
N TRP A 386 -13.13 11.54 7.23
CA TRP A 386 -12.91 12.86 6.64
C TRP A 386 -14.14 13.31 5.86
N GLU A 387 -14.43 14.62 5.93
CA GLU A 387 -15.56 15.27 5.26
C GLU A 387 -15.15 16.62 4.68
N ASN A 388 -15.57 16.92 3.44
CA ASN A 388 -15.37 18.22 2.81
C ASN A 388 -16.47 19.20 3.20
N GLU A 389 -16.35 19.83 4.35
CA GLU A 389 -17.33 20.78 4.88
C GLU A 389 -17.64 21.95 3.92
N ALA A 390 -16.63 22.47 3.21
CA ALA A 390 -16.78 23.61 2.30
C ALA A 390 -17.68 23.28 1.08
N LYS A 391 -17.68 22.03 0.61
CA LYS A 391 -18.56 21.60 -0.48
C LYS A 391 -19.92 21.09 0.00
N ASN A 392 -19.99 20.53 1.20
CA ASN A 392 -21.23 19.99 1.75
C ASN A 392 -22.22 21.11 2.17
N GLN A 393 -21.72 22.27 2.62
CA GLN A 393 -22.56 23.42 2.94
C GLN A 393 -23.22 24.08 1.72
N ARG A 394 -22.65 23.97 0.52
CA ARG A 394 -23.22 24.55 -0.72
C ARG A 394 -24.41 23.75 -1.28
N THR A 395 -24.51 22.47 -1.00
CA THR A 395 -25.62 21.60 -1.45
C THR A 395 -26.91 21.77 -0.61
N THR A 396 -26.85 22.44 0.53
CA THR A 396 -28.02 22.69 1.40
C THR A 396 -28.66 24.06 1.16
N THR A 397 -28.12 24.90 0.27
CA THR A 397 -28.58 26.27 -0.02
C THR A 397 -29.13 26.47 -1.44
N ASP A 398 -29.11 25.45 -2.29
CA ASP A 398 -29.74 25.39 -3.61
C ASP A 398 -30.92 24.40 -3.62
#